data_e480fe9df9d99d2cc71d5c062b6b2e25
#
_entry.id   e480fe9df9d99d2cc71d5c062b6b2e25
#
_cell.length_a   1.000
_cell.length_b   1.000
_cell.length_c   1.000
_cell.angle_alpha   90.00
_cell.angle_beta   90.00
_cell.angle_gamma   90.00
#
_symmetry.space_group_name_H-M   'P 1'
#
loop_
_entity.id
_entity.type
_entity.pdbx_description
1 polymer ?
#
loop_
_entity_poly.entity_id
_entity_poly.type
_entity_poly.pdbx_seq_one_letter_code
_entity_poly.pdbx_strand_id
1 'polypeptide(L)'
;MSKGKLIIVGGILAIVGMIVVGPKALLYLAGSHKSMNTESQAFYISGSMDLNQLADQLVQEKIIDDVNSFVSVGEYKGLTNKTIASGKYLIESGTNYRTLLNGFTKNSNGNGNAEAEVEVTFNNCRDIYQMAGKVSKCMDIDSAKLISYLQSGSTLSTLGFTIEQLPALFIPDSYQMYWDSNEETFVNRMAQEFKNFWTPARKNSLKKIGLSSPSQAVTLASIVYSEQSVNSDEWPTIAGLYLNRVNQGIRLQSDPTFKFCWGDQLKGVQRLLEVHRNIDCPYNTYKINGLPPGPICLPSPKVVDAVLNRADVDYIYMCAKPDYSGRHNFAVSGAEHMRNADAFQSWLAAELRKKN
;
A
#
# COMPACT_ATOMS: atom_id res chain seq x y z
N MET A 1 42.73 -61.08 30.26
CA MET A 1 43.14 -59.68 30.41
C MET A 1 43.25 -59.37 31.89
N SER A 2 44.39 -58.82 32.36
CA SER A 2 44.56 -58.45 33.77
C SER A 2 43.61 -57.30 34.13
N LYS A 3 43.15 -57.28 35.41
CA LYS A 3 42.25 -56.21 35.92
C LYS A 3 42.81 -54.78 35.63
N GLY A 4 44.13 -54.62 35.60
CA GLY A 4 44.76 -53.32 35.27
C GLY A 4 44.59 -52.90 33.80
N LYS A 5 44.59 -53.84 32.84
CA LYS A 5 44.31 -53.49 31.42
C LYS A 5 42.85 -53.10 31.19
N LEU A 6 41.91 -53.66 31.95
CA LEU A 6 40.49 -53.34 31.86
C LEU A 6 40.22 -51.94 32.43
N ILE A 7 40.88 -51.53 33.51
CA ILE A 7 40.77 -50.15 34.08
C ILE A 7 41.33 -49.07 33.13
N ILE A 8 42.49 -49.36 32.49
CA ILE A 8 43.10 -48.42 31.52
C ILE A 8 42.23 -48.32 30.30
N VAL A 9 41.67 -49.35 29.74
CA VAL A 9 40.77 -49.31 28.59
C VAL A 9 39.46 -48.60 28.96
N GLY A 10 38.91 -48.84 30.15
CA GLY A 10 37.72 -48.13 30.64
C GLY A 10 37.97 -46.63 30.83
N GLY A 11 39.16 -46.25 31.36
CA GLY A 11 39.57 -44.86 31.51
C GLY A 11 39.74 -44.17 30.17
N ILE A 12 40.37 -44.82 29.19
CA ILE A 12 40.53 -44.27 27.82
C ILE A 12 39.18 -44.10 27.12
N LEU A 13 38.27 -45.07 27.24
CA LEU A 13 36.92 -44.97 26.68
C LEU A 13 36.09 -43.85 27.34
N ALA A 14 36.22 -43.65 28.65
CA ALA A 14 35.58 -42.54 29.37
C ALA A 14 36.15 -41.19 28.95
N ILE A 15 37.47 -41.05 28.75
CA ILE A 15 38.12 -39.83 28.27
C ILE A 15 37.74 -39.57 26.82
N VAL A 16 37.72 -40.54 25.94
CA VAL A 16 37.26 -40.42 24.56
C VAL A 16 35.78 -40.07 24.52
N GLY A 17 34.96 -40.66 25.38
CA GLY A 17 33.56 -40.33 25.55
C GLY A 17 33.37 -38.87 25.98
N MET A 18 34.16 -38.37 26.94
CA MET A 18 34.11 -36.97 27.38
C MET A 18 34.61 -36.00 26.30
N ILE A 19 35.62 -36.38 25.50
CA ILE A 19 36.17 -35.51 24.44
C ILE A 19 35.25 -35.47 23.21
N VAL A 20 34.56 -36.54 22.84
CA VAL A 20 33.76 -36.63 21.63
C VAL A 20 32.28 -36.37 21.90
N VAL A 21 31.74 -36.88 23.00
CA VAL A 21 30.32 -36.79 23.35
C VAL A 21 30.03 -35.57 24.20
N GLY A 22 30.97 -35.14 25.07
CA GLY A 22 30.81 -34.02 25.95
C GLY A 22 30.49 -32.71 25.22
N PRO A 23 31.26 -32.29 24.18
CA PRO A 23 30.98 -31.08 23.44
C PRO A 23 29.63 -31.13 22.70
N LYS A 24 29.26 -32.31 22.16
CA LYS A 24 27.97 -32.49 21.47
C LYS A 24 26.78 -32.44 22.45
N ALA A 25 26.98 -33.00 23.67
CA ALA A 25 25.96 -32.91 24.71
C ALA A 25 25.77 -31.47 25.22
N LEU A 26 26.86 -30.72 25.40
CA LEU A 26 26.81 -29.31 25.78
C LEU A 26 26.09 -28.47 24.71
N LEU A 27 26.42 -28.66 23.45
CA LEU A 27 25.72 -28.00 22.33
C LEU A 27 24.24 -28.39 22.22
N TYR A 28 23.91 -29.64 22.55
CA TYR A 28 22.53 -30.07 22.63
C TYR A 28 21.78 -29.35 23.72
N LEU A 29 22.37 -29.22 24.91
CA LEU A 29 21.82 -28.50 26.03
C LEU A 29 21.70 -27.00 25.73
N ALA A 30 22.76 -26.36 25.20
CA ALA A 30 22.74 -24.97 24.78
C ALA A 30 21.62 -24.70 23.78
N GLY A 31 21.42 -25.57 22.78
CA GLY A 31 20.35 -25.44 21.81
C GLY A 31 18.95 -25.69 22.36
N SER A 32 18.80 -26.22 23.57
CA SER A 32 17.51 -26.43 24.24
C SER A 32 17.08 -25.24 25.12
N HIS A 33 17.95 -24.24 25.34
CA HIS A 33 17.55 -22.98 25.99
C HIS A 33 16.37 -22.38 25.23
N LYS A 34 15.40 -21.89 26.00
CA LYS A 34 14.17 -21.30 25.43
C LYS A 34 14.28 -19.79 25.36
N SER A 35 13.61 -19.23 24.39
CA SER A 35 13.42 -17.77 24.33
C SER A 35 12.60 -17.28 25.51
N MET A 36 12.83 -16.02 25.90
CA MET A 36 12.23 -15.40 27.08
C MET A 36 10.86 -14.79 26.82
N ASN A 37 10.48 -14.60 25.54
CA ASN A 37 9.19 -14.01 25.20
C ASN A 37 8.04 -14.91 25.66
N THR A 38 7.06 -14.31 26.32
CA THR A 38 5.87 -15.01 26.87
C THR A 38 4.75 -15.16 25.84
N GLU A 39 4.81 -14.37 24.78
CA GLU A 39 3.85 -14.38 23.65
C GLU A 39 4.63 -14.37 22.35
N SER A 40 3.97 -14.78 21.25
CA SER A 40 4.53 -14.63 19.91
C SER A 40 4.77 -13.16 19.59
N GLN A 41 5.98 -12.83 19.15
CA GLN A 41 6.33 -11.46 18.79
C GLN A 41 6.99 -11.37 17.42
N ALA A 42 6.80 -10.24 16.75
CA ALA A 42 7.51 -9.91 15.52
C ALA A 42 8.90 -9.38 15.84
N PHE A 43 9.89 -9.87 15.12
CA PHE A 43 11.28 -9.41 15.17
C PHE A 43 11.70 -8.94 13.79
N TYR A 44 12.26 -7.74 13.69
CA TYR A 44 12.58 -7.10 12.42
C TYR A 44 14.08 -6.98 12.24
N ILE A 45 14.58 -7.39 11.08
CA ILE A 45 15.98 -7.25 10.68
C ILE A 45 16.01 -6.31 9.48
N SER A 46 16.53 -5.08 9.68
CA SER A 46 16.77 -4.14 8.60
C SER A 46 18.20 -4.32 8.07
N GLY A 47 18.31 -4.60 6.78
CA GLY A 47 19.58 -4.96 6.16
C GLY A 47 20.05 -6.37 6.56
N SER A 48 21.28 -6.71 6.22
CA SER A 48 21.88 -7.99 6.58
C SER A 48 22.74 -7.88 7.83
N MET A 49 22.76 -8.90 8.66
CA MET A 49 23.58 -8.95 9.89
C MET A 49 24.31 -10.30 10.04
N ASP A 50 25.38 -10.29 10.83
CA ASP A 50 26.07 -11.53 11.24
C ASP A 50 25.41 -12.16 12.47
N LEU A 51 25.92 -13.33 12.86
CA LEU A 51 25.40 -14.09 14.00
C LEU A 51 25.53 -13.33 15.35
N ASN A 52 26.60 -12.57 15.54
CA ASN A 52 26.82 -11.84 16.78
C ASN A 52 25.88 -10.63 16.86
N GLN A 53 25.74 -9.89 15.76
CA GLN A 53 24.78 -8.77 15.66
C GLN A 53 23.35 -9.25 15.91
N LEU A 54 22.99 -10.43 15.36
CA LEU A 54 21.69 -11.03 15.62
C LEU A 54 21.50 -11.34 17.11
N ALA A 55 22.52 -11.96 17.75
CA ALA A 55 22.45 -12.29 19.18
C ALA A 55 22.30 -11.03 20.03
N ASP A 56 23.07 -9.97 19.74
CA ASP A 56 23.00 -8.69 20.46
C ASP A 56 21.61 -8.06 20.33
N GLN A 57 21.03 -8.05 19.14
CA GLN A 57 19.70 -7.50 18.93
C GLN A 57 18.62 -8.32 19.64
N LEU A 58 18.71 -9.67 19.61
CA LEU A 58 17.78 -10.55 20.32
C LEU A 58 17.82 -10.36 21.85
N VAL A 59 19.01 -10.02 22.42
CA VAL A 59 19.13 -9.67 23.85
C VAL A 59 18.49 -8.31 24.11
N GLN A 60 18.75 -7.30 23.27
CA GLN A 60 18.16 -5.98 23.42
C GLN A 60 16.62 -6.03 23.43
N GLU A 61 16.04 -6.90 22.60
CA GLU A 61 14.60 -7.14 22.54
C GLU A 61 14.10 -8.15 23.59
N LYS A 62 14.98 -8.62 24.49
CA LYS A 62 14.67 -9.58 25.57
C LYS A 62 14.11 -10.90 25.08
N ILE A 63 14.56 -11.36 23.91
CA ILE A 63 14.17 -12.63 23.32
C ILE A 63 15.07 -13.75 23.80
N ILE A 64 16.37 -13.48 23.97
CA ILE A 64 17.35 -14.40 24.55
C ILE A 64 18.08 -13.77 25.74
N ASP A 65 18.61 -14.61 26.64
CA ASP A 65 19.38 -14.19 27.81
C ASP A 65 20.82 -14.73 27.79
N ASP A 66 21.10 -15.79 27.03
CA ASP A 66 22.42 -16.45 26.96
C ASP A 66 22.99 -16.34 25.54
N VAL A 67 23.71 -15.21 25.30
CA VAL A 67 24.41 -14.94 24.03
C VAL A 67 25.40 -16.05 23.70
N ASN A 68 26.20 -16.53 24.69
CA ASN A 68 27.24 -17.50 24.42
C ASN A 68 26.68 -18.84 23.95
N SER A 69 25.63 -19.30 24.58
CA SER A 69 24.92 -20.53 24.17
C SER A 69 24.28 -20.32 22.78
N PHE A 70 23.65 -19.19 22.51
CA PHE A 70 23.02 -18.91 21.21
C PHE A 70 24.06 -18.88 20.08
N VAL A 71 25.16 -18.16 20.26
CA VAL A 71 26.23 -18.05 19.26
C VAL A 71 26.89 -19.42 19.04
N SER A 72 27.22 -20.16 20.11
CA SER A 72 27.83 -21.53 20.00
C SER A 72 26.96 -22.49 19.19
N VAL A 73 25.64 -22.43 19.35
CA VAL A 73 24.70 -23.24 18.55
C VAL A 73 24.67 -22.75 17.08
N GLY A 74 24.74 -21.45 16.83
CA GLY A 74 24.80 -20.85 15.49
C GLY A 74 26.09 -21.24 14.75
N GLU A 75 27.25 -21.19 15.45
CA GLU A 75 28.55 -21.64 14.91
C GLU A 75 28.53 -23.11 14.53
N TYR A 76 28.02 -23.95 15.42
CA TYR A 76 27.86 -25.38 15.12
C TYR A 76 26.98 -25.66 13.91
N LYS A 77 25.97 -24.80 13.66
CA LYS A 77 25.13 -24.86 12.46
C LYS A 77 25.82 -24.29 11.21
N GLY A 78 27.05 -23.77 11.32
CA GLY A 78 27.82 -23.19 10.24
C GLY A 78 27.30 -21.80 9.83
N LEU A 79 26.79 -21.03 10.78
CA LEU A 79 26.29 -19.67 10.55
C LEU A 79 27.36 -18.59 10.79
N THR A 80 28.58 -18.93 11.25
CA THR A 80 29.67 -18.00 11.59
C THR A 80 30.01 -17.00 10.48
N ASN A 81 30.01 -17.47 9.22
CA ASN A 81 30.34 -16.65 8.05
C ASN A 81 29.14 -16.47 7.12
N LYS A 82 27.93 -16.66 7.64
CA LYS A 82 26.70 -16.46 6.88
C LYS A 82 26.01 -15.18 7.32
N THR A 83 25.45 -14.50 6.37
CA THR A 83 24.63 -13.33 6.59
C THR A 83 23.19 -13.76 6.88
N ILE A 84 22.64 -13.28 7.97
CA ILE A 84 21.22 -13.40 8.27
C ILE A 84 20.49 -12.35 7.42
N ALA A 85 19.46 -12.78 6.75
CA ALA A 85 18.73 -11.89 5.85
C ALA A 85 17.87 -10.88 6.60
N SER A 86 17.64 -9.73 5.98
CA SER A 86 16.56 -8.82 6.34
C SER A 86 15.19 -9.52 6.31
N GLY A 87 14.23 -8.98 7.02
CA GLY A 87 12.85 -9.47 7.02
C GLY A 87 12.14 -9.27 8.35
N LYS A 88 10.86 -9.59 8.36
CA LYS A 88 10.05 -9.73 9.57
C LYS A 88 9.98 -11.20 9.94
N TYR A 89 10.39 -11.55 11.13
CA TYR A 89 10.39 -12.92 11.65
C TYR A 89 9.39 -13.04 12.78
N LEU A 90 8.58 -14.09 12.78
CA LEU A 90 7.66 -14.38 13.88
C LEU A 90 8.36 -15.37 14.86
N ILE A 91 8.53 -14.92 16.10
CA ILE A 91 9.16 -15.71 17.16
C ILE A 91 8.08 -16.18 18.13
N GLU A 92 7.79 -17.47 18.08
CA GLU A 92 6.83 -18.11 18.97
C GLU A 92 7.35 -18.15 20.41
N SER A 93 6.44 -18.00 21.38
CA SER A 93 6.76 -18.07 22.80
C SER A 93 7.50 -19.34 23.17
N GLY A 94 8.58 -19.21 23.95
CA GLY A 94 9.35 -20.33 24.47
C GLY A 94 10.04 -21.18 23.40
N THR A 95 10.27 -20.64 22.20
CA THR A 95 11.03 -21.29 21.13
C THR A 95 12.47 -21.58 21.59
N ASN A 96 12.99 -22.77 21.37
CA ASN A 96 14.38 -23.08 21.72
C ASN A 96 15.34 -22.45 20.70
N TYR A 97 16.60 -22.19 21.14
CA TYR A 97 17.63 -21.53 20.32
C TYR A 97 17.91 -22.23 18.99
N ARG A 98 17.83 -23.56 18.95
CA ARG A 98 18.02 -24.32 17.72
C ARG A 98 16.92 -24.05 16.70
N THR A 99 15.67 -24.02 17.16
CA THR A 99 14.50 -23.71 16.32
C THR A 99 14.51 -22.24 15.90
N LEU A 100 14.87 -21.33 16.82
CA LEU A 100 15.00 -19.92 16.56
C LEU A 100 16.04 -19.66 15.44
N LEU A 101 17.24 -20.25 15.54
CA LEU A 101 18.26 -20.16 14.49
C LEU A 101 17.81 -20.76 13.15
N ASN A 102 17.03 -21.85 13.18
CA ASN A 102 16.44 -22.39 11.94
C ASN A 102 15.46 -21.40 11.31
N GLY A 103 14.72 -20.64 12.13
CA GLY A 103 13.79 -19.62 11.66
C GLY A 103 14.47 -18.52 10.82
N PHE A 104 15.70 -18.17 11.16
CA PHE A 104 16.49 -17.16 10.43
C PHE A 104 17.26 -17.73 9.24
N THR A 105 17.31 -19.04 9.05
CA THR A 105 17.97 -19.65 7.88
C THR A 105 17.06 -19.64 6.67
N LYS A 106 17.56 -19.14 5.54
CA LYS A 106 16.79 -19.14 4.29
C LYS A 106 16.48 -20.54 3.81
N ASN A 107 15.23 -20.76 3.42
CA ASN A 107 14.77 -21.98 2.74
C ASN A 107 15.15 -21.97 1.25
N SER A 108 14.72 -22.97 0.48
CA SER A 108 14.97 -23.07 -0.97
C SER A 108 14.42 -21.89 -1.79
N ASN A 109 13.45 -21.16 -1.25
CA ASN A 109 12.85 -19.99 -1.86
C ASN A 109 13.56 -18.68 -1.46
N GLY A 110 14.60 -18.76 -0.64
CA GLY A 110 15.38 -17.62 -0.19
C GLY A 110 14.86 -16.96 1.09
N ASN A 111 13.74 -17.40 1.65
CA ASN A 111 13.10 -16.84 2.84
C ASN A 111 13.47 -17.65 4.11
N GLY A 112 13.50 -17.00 5.26
CA GLY A 112 13.62 -17.69 6.55
C GLY A 112 12.38 -18.52 6.87
N ASN A 113 12.54 -19.60 7.64
CA ASN A 113 11.41 -20.47 8.00
C ASN A 113 10.37 -19.77 8.90
N ALA A 114 10.77 -18.73 9.63
CA ALA A 114 9.90 -17.90 10.47
C ALA A 114 9.62 -16.51 9.86
N GLU A 115 10.08 -16.28 8.62
CA GLU A 115 9.82 -15.01 7.93
C GLU A 115 8.34 -14.90 7.60
N ALA A 116 7.76 -13.75 7.94
CA ALA A 116 6.34 -13.48 7.81
C ALA A 116 6.08 -12.26 6.94
N GLU A 117 4.98 -12.28 6.21
CA GLU A 117 4.50 -11.13 5.46
C GLU A 117 3.94 -10.04 6.39
N VAL A 118 3.87 -8.83 5.89
CA VAL A 118 3.15 -7.70 6.47
C VAL A 118 1.97 -7.34 5.58
N GLU A 119 0.92 -6.80 6.20
CA GLU A 119 -0.18 -6.22 5.47
C GLU A 119 0.14 -4.77 5.13
N VAL A 120 0.21 -4.48 3.84
CA VAL A 120 0.44 -3.13 3.29
C VAL A 120 -0.88 -2.58 2.78
N THR A 121 -1.44 -1.64 3.52
CA THR A 121 -2.74 -1.02 3.19
C THR A 121 -2.59 0.43 2.78
N PHE A 122 -3.10 0.78 1.59
CA PHE A 122 -3.21 2.17 1.17
C PHE A 122 -4.58 2.44 0.54
N ASN A 123 -5.46 3.04 1.32
CA ASN A 123 -6.79 3.48 0.91
C ASN A 123 -6.90 5.00 1.04
N ASN A 124 -7.80 5.63 0.28
CA ASN A 124 -8.11 7.06 0.39
C ASN A 124 -6.87 7.96 0.29
N CYS A 125 -5.98 7.67 -0.66
CA CYS A 125 -4.80 8.48 -0.90
C CYS A 125 -5.12 9.62 -1.87
N ARG A 126 -4.72 10.83 -1.49
CA ARG A 126 -4.82 12.01 -2.34
C ARG A 126 -3.89 11.93 -3.55
N ASP A 127 -2.72 11.35 -3.36
CA ASP A 127 -1.66 11.26 -4.36
C ASP A 127 -0.71 10.10 -4.07
N ILE A 128 0.28 9.90 -4.94
CA ILE A 128 1.31 8.87 -4.78
C ILE A 128 2.25 9.14 -3.61
N TYR A 129 2.40 10.40 -3.19
CA TYR A 129 3.25 10.76 -2.03
C TYR A 129 2.61 10.28 -0.73
N GLN A 130 1.30 10.48 -0.60
CA GLN A 130 0.56 9.96 0.56
C GLN A 130 0.53 8.43 0.56
N MET A 131 0.41 7.80 -0.61
CA MET A 131 0.50 6.35 -0.77
C MET A 131 1.89 5.85 -0.32
N ALA A 132 2.98 6.43 -0.82
CA ALA A 132 4.34 6.07 -0.44
C ALA A 132 4.58 6.24 1.07
N GLY A 133 4.05 7.29 1.68
CA GLY A 133 4.11 7.49 3.13
C GLY A 133 3.31 6.46 3.93
N LYS A 134 2.26 5.86 3.39
CA LYS A 134 1.55 4.73 4.02
C LYS A 134 2.34 3.43 3.88
N VAL A 135 2.91 3.17 2.70
CA VAL A 135 3.74 1.99 2.42
C VAL A 135 4.96 1.95 3.34
N SER A 136 5.67 3.08 3.50
CA SER A 136 6.86 3.16 4.36
C SER A 136 6.59 2.92 5.85
N LYS A 137 5.35 3.00 6.29
CA LYS A 137 4.97 2.65 7.68
C LYS A 137 4.80 1.13 7.87
N CYS A 138 4.63 0.39 6.80
CA CYS A 138 4.36 -1.05 6.84
C CYS A 138 5.58 -1.87 6.42
N MET A 139 6.50 -1.31 5.63
CA MET A 139 7.63 -1.98 5.00
C MET A 139 8.94 -1.24 5.26
N ASP A 140 10.07 -1.90 5.07
CA ASP A 140 11.42 -1.29 5.12
C ASP A 140 11.74 -0.53 3.81
N ILE A 141 10.79 0.29 3.38
CA ILE A 141 10.92 1.14 2.19
C ILE A 141 10.92 2.61 2.61
N ASP A 142 11.94 3.35 2.19
CA ASP A 142 11.94 4.80 2.33
C ASP A 142 10.98 5.45 1.33
N SER A 143 10.06 6.29 1.82
CA SER A 143 9.03 6.92 0.98
C SER A 143 9.62 7.83 -0.11
N ALA A 144 10.73 8.51 0.15
CA ALA A 144 11.37 9.38 -0.84
C ALA A 144 12.08 8.57 -1.92
N LYS A 145 12.71 7.44 -1.55
CA LYS A 145 13.29 6.50 -2.52
C LYS A 145 12.23 5.88 -3.40
N LEU A 146 11.09 5.46 -2.81
CA LEU A 146 9.97 4.93 -3.58
C LEU A 146 9.46 5.95 -4.60
N ILE A 147 9.27 7.20 -4.20
CA ILE A 147 8.85 8.28 -5.11
C ILE A 147 9.90 8.51 -6.20
N SER A 148 11.18 8.57 -5.85
CA SER A 148 12.27 8.73 -6.83
C SER A 148 12.30 7.58 -7.85
N TYR A 149 12.12 6.33 -7.38
CA TYR A 149 12.03 5.15 -8.24
C TYR A 149 10.83 5.25 -9.20
N LEU A 150 9.65 5.59 -8.69
CA LEU A 150 8.43 5.73 -9.47
C LEU A 150 8.50 6.82 -10.54
N GLN A 151 9.19 7.93 -10.25
CA GLN A 151 9.33 9.07 -11.17
C GLN A 151 10.50 8.92 -12.14
N SER A 152 11.31 7.87 -12.02
CA SER A 152 12.41 7.65 -12.96
C SER A 152 11.89 7.36 -14.37
N GLY A 153 12.56 7.91 -15.39
CA GLY A 153 12.15 7.71 -16.79
C GLY A 153 12.17 6.24 -17.21
N SER A 154 13.10 5.44 -16.66
CA SER A 154 13.19 4.00 -16.91
C SER A 154 11.97 3.25 -16.36
N THR A 155 11.57 3.55 -15.12
CA THR A 155 10.39 2.94 -14.50
C THR A 155 9.11 3.32 -15.24
N LEU A 156 8.92 4.61 -15.54
CA LEU A 156 7.75 5.09 -16.29
C LEU A 156 7.65 4.43 -17.67
N SER A 157 8.76 4.32 -18.38
CA SER A 157 8.82 3.64 -19.70
C SER A 157 8.47 2.16 -19.58
N THR A 158 9.01 1.46 -18.58
CA THR A 158 8.73 0.03 -18.36
C THR A 158 7.27 -0.22 -18.00
N LEU A 159 6.67 0.66 -17.19
CA LEU A 159 5.27 0.57 -16.78
C LEU A 159 4.31 1.03 -17.88
N GLY A 160 4.76 1.83 -18.84
CA GLY A 160 3.93 2.40 -19.91
C GLY A 160 2.99 3.52 -19.45
N PHE A 161 3.41 4.30 -18.44
CA PHE A 161 2.67 5.43 -17.90
C PHE A 161 3.45 6.73 -18.05
N THR A 162 2.74 7.84 -18.23
CA THR A 162 3.32 9.17 -17.95
C THR A 162 3.28 9.44 -16.45
N ILE A 163 3.98 10.47 -16.00
CA ILE A 163 3.97 10.85 -14.57
C ILE A 163 2.56 11.23 -14.08
N GLU A 164 1.78 11.87 -14.93
CA GLU A 164 0.40 12.26 -14.62
C GLU A 164 -0.52 11.04 -14.52
N GLN A 165 -0.28 10.02 -15.34
CA GLN A 165 -1.08 8.79 -15.39
C GLN A 165 -0.68 7.78 -14.30
N LEU A 166 0.52 7.90 -13.75
CA LEU A 166 1.08 6.95 -12.80
C LEU A 166 0.16 6.62 -11.61
N PRO A 167 -0.60 7.57 -11.02
CA PRO A 167 -1.53 7.23 -9.95
C PRO A 167 -2.58 6.17 -10.33
N ALA A 168 -2.88 6.00 -11.62
CA ALA A 168 -3.82 4.98 -12.08
C ALA A 168 -3.30 3.54 -11.96
N LEU A 169 -1.99 3.36 -11.80
CA LEU A 169 -1.37 2.05 -11.58
C LEU A 169 -1.79 1.44 -10.25
N PHE A 170 -1.96 2.28 -9.23
CA PHE A 170 -2.16 1.84 -7.86
C PHE A 170 -3.65 1.59 -7.57
N ILE A 171 -3.98 0.35 -7.32
CA ILE A 171 -5.33 -0.07 -6.92
C ILE A 171 -5.38 -0.04 -5.39
N PRO A 172 -6.17 0.86 -4.76
CA PRO A 172 -6.26 0.90 -3.30
C PRO A 172 -6.85 -0.39 -2.74
N ASP A 173 -6.06 -1.09 -1.89
CA ASP A 173 -6.43 -2.33 -1.21
C ASP A 173 -5.41 -2.64 -0.09
N SER A 174 -5.52 -3.84 0.51
CA SER A 174 -4.54 -4.44 1.41
C SER A 174 -3.78 -5.56 0.70
N TYR A 175 -2.46 -5.54 0.80
CA TYR A 175 -1.57 -6.49 0.12
C TYR A 175 -0.66 -7.18 1.12
N GLN A 176 -0.54 -8.50 1.02
CA GLN A 176 0.47 -9.26 1.76
C GLN A 176 1.80 -9.21 1.01
N MET A 177 2.85 -8.76 1.68
CA MET A 177 4.21 -8.60 1.12
C MET A 177 5.26 -8.88 2.20
N TYR A 178 6.44 -9.31 1.81
CA TYR A 178 7.56 -9.38 2.73
C TYR A 178 8.02 -7.97 3.12
N TRP A 179 8.29 -7.79 4.41
CA TRP A 179 8.60 -6.50 5.00
C TRP A 179 9.83 -5.82 4.36
N ASP A 180 10.83 -6.62 3.99
CA ASP A 180 12.09 -6.18 3.38
C ASP A 180 12.04 -6.06 1.84
N SER A 181 10.86 -6.17 1.23
CA SER A 181 10.71 -5.99 -0.22
C SER A 181 11.13 -4.57 -0.61
N ASN A 182 11.99 -4.45 -1.63
CA ASN A 182 12.46 -3.18 -2.15
C ASN A 182 11.42 -2.47 -3.03
N GLU A 183 11.75 -1.26 -3.47
CA GLU A 183 10.90 -0.40 -4.31
C GLU A 183 10.48 -1.11 -5.60
N GLU A 184 11.42 -1.81 -6.25
CA GLU A 184 11.16 -2.55 -7.50
C GLU A 184 10.17 -3.69 -7.28
N THR A 185 10.36 -4.47 -6.22
CA THR A 185 9.45 -5.58 -5.86
C THR A 185 8.05 -5.07 -5.56
N PHE A 186 7.93 -3.97 -4.79
CA PHE A 186 6.66 -3.33 -4.53
C PHE A 186 5.97 -2.85 -5.80
N VAL A 187 6.69 -2.13 -6.67
CA VAL A 187 6.12 -1.60 -7.91
C VAL A 187 5.73 -2.71 -8.88
N ASN A 188 6.53 -3.78 -8.99
CA ASN A 188 6.19 -4.95 -9.81
C ASN A 188 4.92 -5.66 -9.27
N ARG A 189 4.76 -5.76 -7.95
CA ARG A 189 3.53 -6.27 -7.36
C ARG A 189 2.33 -5.39 -7.72
N MET A 190 2.44 -4.07 -7.63
CA MET A 190 1.36 -3.15 -8.01
C MET A 190 1.03 -3.25 -9.50
N ALA A 191 2.04 -3.40 -10.36
CA ALA A 191 1.83 -3.62 -11.79
C ALA A 191 1.08 -4.94 -12.09
N GLN A 192 1.36 -5.98 -11.31
CA GLN A 192 0.62 -7.24 -11.42
C GLN A 192 -0.84 -7.10 -10.95
N GLU A 193 -1.07 -6.40 -9.83
CA GLU A 193 -2.43 -6.15 -9.32
C GLU A 193 -3.24 -5.27 -10.29
N PHE A 194 -2.60 -4.28 -10.92
CA PHE A 194 -3.21 -3.51 -12.00
C PHE A 194 -3.63 -4.41 -13.17
N LYS A 195 -2.77 -5.34 -13.61
CA LYS A 195 -3.11 -6.29 -14.68
C LYS A 195 -4.26 -7.21 -14.29
N ASN A 196 -4.27 -7.68 -13.04
CA ASN A 196 -5.31 -8.54 -12.50
C ASN A 196 -6.65 -7.80 -12.41
N PHE A 197 -6.63 -6.54 -11.99
CA PHE A 197 -7.81 -5.69 -11.90
C PHE A 197 -8.45 -5.46 -13.28
N TRP A 198 -7.65 -5.17 -14.30
CA TRP A 198 -8.13 -4.88 -15.66
C TRP A 198 -8.42 -6.15 -16.45
N THR A 199 -9.42 -6.91 -15.99
CA THR A 199 -9.91 -8.12 -16.65
C THR A 199 -10.43 -7.83 -18.07
N PRO A 200 -10.57 -8.85 -18.94
CA PRO A 200 -11.20 -8.71 -20.25
C PRO A 200 -12.60 -8.06 -20.18
N ALA A 201 -13.39 -8.39 -19.15
CA ALA A 201 -14.72 -7.82 -18.93
C ALA A 201 -14.63 -6.30 -18.68
N ARG A 202 -13.75 -5.82 -17.75
CA ARG A 202 -13.54 -4.39 -17.51
C ARG A 202 -13.02 -3.66 -18.74
N LYS A 203 -12.09 -4.25 -19.49
CA LYS A 203 -11.60 -3.69 -20.75
C LYS A 203 -12.70 -3.57 -21.82
N ASN A 204 -13.64 -4.52 -21.87
CA ASN A 204 -14.79 -4.43 -22.75
C ASN A 204 -15.77 -3.33 -22.32
N SER A 205 -16.05 -3.20 -21.01
CA SER A 205 -16.86 -2.10 -20.48
C SER A 205 -16.22 -0.73 -20.76
N LEU A 206 -14.89 -0.61 -20.59
CA LEU A 206 -14.12 0.59 -20.93
C LEU A 206 -14.39 1.04 -22.39
N LYS A 207 -14.29 0.11 -23.34
CA LYS A 207 -14.55 0.39 -24.77
C LYS A 207 -15.99 0.81 -25.01
N LYS A 208 -16.97 0.16 -24.36
CA LYS A 208 -18.39 0.48 -24.51
C LYS A 208 -18.75 1.89 -24.09
N ILE A 209 -18.05 2.43 -23.08
CA ILE A 209 -18.28 3.80 -22.60
C ILE A 209 -17.43 4.85 -23.34
N GLY A 210 -16.69 4.45 -24.38
CA GLY A 210 -15.92 5.36 -25.24
C GLY A 210 -14.58 5.83 -24.67
N LEU A 211 -14.09 5.20 -23.60
CA LEU A 211 -12.75 5.50 -23.05
C LEU A 211 -11.68 4.62 -23.70
N SER A 212 -10.51 5.21 -23.97
CA SER A 212 -9.44 4.54 -24.73
C SER A 212 -8.44 3.79 -23.84
N SER A 213 -8.34 4.12 -22.54
CA SER A 213 -7.35 3.53 -21.65
C SER A 213 -7.84 3.35 -20.21
N PRO A 214 -7.30 2.36 -19.49
CA PRO A 214 -7.48 2.24 -18.04
C PRO A 214 -7.26 3.54 -17.27
N SER A 215 -6.22 4.29 -17.62
CA SER A 215 -5.89 5.56 -16.96
C SER A 215 -7.01 6.58 -17.10
N GLN A 216 -7.68 6.66 -18.26
CA GLN A 216 -8.84 7.56 -18.44
C GLN A 216 -10.01 7.17 -17.53
N ALA A 217 -10.28 5.87 -17.36
CA ALA A 217 -11.35 5.43 -16.46
C ALA A 217 -11.03 5.76 -15.00
N VAL A 218 -9.78 5.56 -14.57
CA VAL A 218 -9.34 5.92 -13.21
C VAL A 218 -9.35 7.44 -13.02
N THR A 219 -8.99 8.21 -14.06
CA THR A 219 -9.07 9.68 -14.03
C THR A 219 -10.51 10.14 -13.81
N LEU A 220 -11.46 9.62 -14.59
CA LEU A 220 -12.88 9.94 -14.40
C LEU A 220 -13.37 9.47 -13.03
N ALA A 221 -12.98 8.28 -12.58
CA ALA A 221 -13.34 7.75 -11.26
C ALA A 221 -12.83 8.65 -10.12
N SER A 222 -11.62 9.22 -10.25
CA SER A 222 -11.08 10.14 -9.27
C SER A 222 -11.90 11.46 -9.18
N ILE A 223 -12.42 11.93 -10.30
CA ILE A 223 -13.32 13.08 -10.36
C ILE A 223 -14.66 12.73 -9.71
N VAL A 224 -15.29 11.63 -10.12
CA VAL A 224 -16.57 11.17 -9.57
C VAL A 224 -16.51 10.99 -8.05
N TYR A 225 -15.45 10.37 -7.54
CA TYR A 225 -15.23 10.22 -6.11
C TYR A 225 -15.07 11.57 -5.40
N SER A 226 -14.38 12.50 -6.00
CA SER A 226 -14.12 13.83 -5.42
C SER A 226 -15.37 14.73 -5.43
N GLU A 227 -16.31 14.51 -6.35
CA GLU A 227 -17.62 15.18 -6.35
C GLU A 227 -18.54 14.57 -5.28
N GLN A 228 -18.53 13.25 -5.13
CA GLN A 228 -19.42 12.55 -4.23
C GLN A 228 -18.68 11.43 -3.46
N SER A 229 -18.18 11.76 -2.28
CA SER A 229 -17.45 10.80 -1.43
C SER A 229 -18.36 10.02 -0.45
N VAL A 230 -19.62 10.44 -0.29
CA VAL A 230 -20.55 9.90 0.72
C VAL A 230 -21.61 9.00 0.09
N ASN A 231 -22.36 9.50 -0.89
CA ASN A 231 -23.49 8.80 -1.49
C ASN A 231 -23.04 8.01 -2.73
N SER A 232 -22.49 6.82 -2.53
CA SER A 232 -21.89 6.00 -3.59
C SER A 232 -22.88 5.55 -4.68
N ASP A 233 -24.15 5.53 -4.39
CA ASP A 233 -25.21 5.21 -5.34
C ASP A 233 -25.39 6.28 -6.44
N GLU A 234 -24.86 7.50 -6.26
CA GLU A 234 -24.83 8.53 -7.29
C GLU A 234 -23.65 8.38 -8.29
N TRP A 235 -22.61 7.60 -7.96
CA TRP A 235 -21.42 7.47 -8.83
C TRP A 235 -21.73 7.07 -10.27
N PRO A 236 -22.60 6.07 -10.56
CA PRO A 236 -22.90 5.74 -11.94
C PRO A 236 -23.59 6.88 -12.71
N THR A 237 -24.44 7.65 -12.02
CA THR A 237 -25.15 8.80 -12.62
C THR A 237 -24.19 9.97 -12.90
N ILE A 238 -23.30 10.28 -11.95
CA ILE A 238 -22.27 11.33 -12.12
C ILE A 238 -21.30 10.93 -13.25
N ALA A 239 -20.91 9.65 -13.32
CA ALA A 239 -20.07 9.13 -14.39
C ALA A 239 -20.75 9.28 -15.77
N GLY A 240 -22.04 8.94 -15.86
CA GLY A 240 -22.86 9.13 -17.07
C GLY A 240 -22.91 10.58 -17.50
N LEU A 241 -23.18 11.50 -16.56
CA LEU A 241 -23.19 12.94 -16.81
C LEU A 241 -21.86 13.43 -17.38
N TYR A 242 -20.73 13.08 -16.77
CA TYR A 242 -19.42 13.53 -17.25
C TYR A 242 -19.05 12.94 -18.61
N LEU A 243 -19.38 11.67 -18.87
CA LEU A 243 -19.18 11.06 -20.17
C LEU A 243 -20.05 11.76 -21.25
N ASN A 244 -21.30 12.13 -20.94
CA ASN A 244 -22.14 12.91 -21.84
C ASN A 244 -21.49 14.25 -22.19
N ARG A 245 -20.92 14.95 -21.19
CA ARG A 245 -20.20 16.22 -21.44
C ARG A 245 -18.98 16.00 -22.32
N VAL A 246 -18.16 14.96 -22.06
CA VAL A 246 -17.02 14.61 -22.91
C VAL A 246 -17.47 14.36 -24.36
N ASN A 247 -18.49 13.56 -24.56
CA ASN A 247 -18.99 13.18 -25.88
C ASN A 247 -19.58 14.38 -26.65
N GLN A 248 -20.14 15.38 -25.95
CA GLN A 248 -20.68 16.59 -26.54
C GLN A 248 -19.65 17.73 -26.67
N GLY A 249 -18.38 17.50 -26.30
CA GLY A 249 -17.33 18.52 -26.30
C GLY A 249 -17.55 19.63 -25.26
N ILE A 250 -18.37 19.37 -24.23
CA ILE A 250 -18.62 20.30 -23.12
C ILE A 250 -17.52 20.11 -22.08
N ARG A 251 -16.93 21.20 -21.60
CA ARG A 251 -15.94 21.15 -20.50
C ARG A 251 -16.56 20.53 -19.25
N LEU A 252 -15.80 19.73 -18.48
CA LEU A 252 -16.35 19.06 -17.30
C LEU A 252 -16.74 20.05 -16.19
N GLN A 253 -15.98 21.13 -16.01
CA GLN A 253 -16.23 22.18 -15.01
C GLN A 253 -16.38 21.61 -13.60
N SER A 254 -15.54 20.65 -13.27
CA SER A 254 -15.51 19.99 -11.97
C SER A 254 -14.60 20.77 -11.01
N ASP A 255 -15.17 21.24 -9.90
CA ASP A 255 -14.44 22.01 -8.89
C ASP A 255 -13.24 21.24 -8.28
N PRO A 256 -13.32 19.93 -7.99
CA PRO A 256 -12.18 19.15 -7.52
C PRO A 256 -10.93 19.25 -8.39
N THR A 257 -11.09 19.43 -9.70
CA THR A 257 -9.96 19.45 -10.63
C THR A 257 -9.10 20.70 -10.50
N PHE A 258 -9.69 21.89 -10.35
CA PHE A 258 -8.88 23.09 -10.08
C PHE A 258 -8.38 23.14 -8.63
N LYS A 259 -9.14 22.56 -7.67
CA LYS A 259 -8.65 22.40 -6.29
C LYS A 259 -7.39 21.55 -6.24
N PHE A 260 -7.32 20.49 -7.05
CA PHE A 260 -6.13 19.67 -7.20
C PHE A 260 -4.91 20.49 -7.66
N CYS A 261 -5.10 21.42 -8.60
CA CYS A 261 -4.04 22.31 -9.08
C CYS A 261 -3.47 23.21 -7.96
N TRP A 262 -4.31 23.69 -7.06
CA TRP A 262 -3.90 24.51 -5.92
C TRP A 262 -3.28 23.70 -4.79
N GLY A 263 -3.60 22.41 -4.69
CA GLY A 263 -3.11 21.54 -3.62
C GLY A 263 -3.41 22.11 -2.23
N ASP A 264 -2.41 22.13 -1.37
CA ASP A 264 -2.57 22.58 0.03
C ASP A 264 -2.79 24.09 0.19
N GLN A 265 -2.60 24.90 -0.87
CA GLN A 265 -2.84 26.35 -0.82
C GLN A 265 -4.31 26.71 -0.60
N LEU A 266 -5.24 25.81 -0.96
CA LEU A 266 -6.68 25.98 -0.66
C LEU A 266 -7.10 25.34 0.67
N LYS A 267 -6.18 24.80 1.45
CA LYS A 267 -6.51 24.22 2.76
C LYS A 267 -7.04 25.29 3.71
N GLY A 268 -8.25 25.09 4.22
CA GLY A 268 -8.92 26.07 5.10
C GLY A 268 -9.66 27.20 4.37
N VAL A 269 -9.62 27.26 3.03
CA VAL A 269 -10.41 28.21 2.25
C VAL A 269 -11.88 27.80 2.27
N GLN A 270 -12.71 28.59 2.95
CA GLN A 270 -14.15 28.30 3.10
C GLN A 270 -14.97 28.67 1.86
N ARG A 271 -14.55 29.67 1.10
CA ARG A 271 -15.27 30.15 -0.10
C ARG A 271 -14.35 30.17 -1.30
N LEU A 272 -14.71 29.42 -2.32
CA LEU A 272 -14.03 29.44 -3.61
C LEU A 272 -14.44 30.70 -4.39
N LEU A 273 -13.45 31.42 -4.87
CA LEU A 273 -13.62 32.62 -5.68
C LEU A 273 -13.32 32.31 -7.15
N GLU A 274 -13.71 33.21 -8.04
CA GLU A 274 -13.44 33.08 -9.47
C GLU A 274 -11.94 33.01 -9.77
N VAL A 275 -11.09 33.72 -9.04
CA VAL A 275 -9.64 33.65 -9.18
C VAL A 275 -9.11 32.23 -8.98
N HIS A 276 -9.70 31.45 -8.09
CA HIS A 276 -9.29 30.06 -7.87
C HIS A 276 -9.64 29.18 -9.07
N ARG A 277 -10.79 29.41 -9.73
CA ARG A 277 -11.21 28.68 -10.95
C ARG A 277 -10.38 29.04 -12.16
N ASN A 278 -9.71 30.20 -12.15
CA ASN A 278 -8.95 30.71 -13.27
C ASN A 278 -7.47 30.29 -13.31
N ILE A 279 -7.06 29.38 -12.40
CA ILE A 279 -5.69 28.84 -12.40
C ILE A 279 -5.36 28.20 -13.75
N ASP A 280 -4.17 28.53 -14.28
CA ASP A 280 -3.63 27.90 -15.49
C ASP A 280 -2.94 26.59 -15.09
N CYS A 281 -3.59 25.45 -15.38
CA CYS A 281 -3.15 24.14 -14.94
C CYS A 281 -3.78 23.08 -15.86
N PRO A 282 -3.02 22.06 -16.30
CA PRO A 282 -3.51 21.01 -17.19
C PRO A 282 -4.67 20.18 -16.62
N TYR A 283 -4.89 20.23 -15.32
CA TYR A 283 -6.00 19.51 -14.67
C TYR A 283 -7.27 20.36 -14.56
N ASN A 284 -7.20 21.69 -14.80
CA ASN A 284 -8.34 22.58 -14.64
C ASN A 284 -9.40 22.37 -15.72
N THR A 285 -10.44 21.60 -15.41
CA THR A 285 -11.52 21.29 -16.36
C THR A 285 -12.49 22.44 -16.64
N TYR A 286 -12.28 23.62 -16.08
CA TYR A 286 -12.89 24.87 -16.53
C TYR A 286 -12.19 25.45 -17.77
N LYS A 287 -10.93 25.07 -18.00
CA LYS A 287 -10.10 25.60 -19.10
C LYS A 287 -9.81 24.60 -20.20
N ILE A 288 -9.73 23.30 -19.87
CA ILE A 288 -9.47 22.24 -20.82
C ILE A 288 -10.77 21.56 -21.30
N ASN A 289 -10.72 20.93 -22.46
CA ASN A 289 -11.78 20.06 -22.96
C ASN A 289 -11.44 18.60 -22.65
N GLY A 290 -12.46 17.79 -22.33
CA GLY A 290 -12.28 16.38 -22.01
C GLY A 290 -11.74 16.12 -20.61
N LEU A 291 -11.10 14.94 -20.42
CA LEU A 291 -10.50 14.53 -19.16
C LEU A 291 -9.13 15.20 -18.94
N PRO A 292 -8.75 15.47 -17.69
CA PRO A 292 -7.38 15.89 -17.37
C PRO A 292 -6.37 14.78 -17.66
N PRO A 293 -5.04 15.10 -17.64
CA PRO A 293 -3.99 14.17 -18.07
C PRO A 293 -3.87 12.92 -17.19
N GLY A 294 -4.40 12.95 -15.97
CA GLY A 294 -4.35 11.84 -15.03
C GLY A 294 -5.30 11.99 -13.85
N PRO A 295 -5.34 11.01 -12.94
CA PRO A 295 -6.19 11.04 -11.75
C PRO A 295 -5.82 12.16 -10.78
N ILE A 296 -6.83 12.72 -10.09
CA ILE A 296 -6.67 13.73 -9.04
C ILE A 296 -6.67 13.15 -7.61
N CYS A 297 -6.86 11.85 -7.48
CA CYS A 297 -6.67 11.03 -6.28
C CYS A 297 -6.58 9.56 -6.68
N LEU A 298 -6.34 8.66 -5.72
CA LEU A 298 -6.39 7.21 -5.94
C LEU A 298 -7.81 6.71 -5.58
N PRO A 299 -8.72 6.55 -6.56
CA PRO A 299 -10.08 6.11 -6.29
C PRO A 299 -10.11 4.61 -6.00
N SER A 300 -11.04 4.18 -5.13
CA SER A 300 -11.23 2.76 -4.85
C SER A 300 -11.73 1.98 -6.07
N PRO A 301 -11.51 0.66 -6.13
CA PRO A 301 -12.04 -0.22 -7.18
C PRO A 301 -13.53 -0.03 -7.45
N LYS A 302 -14.32 0.20 -6.40
CA LYS A 302 -15.78 0.39 -6.49
C LYS A 302 -16.16 1.60 -7.33
N VAL A 303 -15.43 2.70 -7.21
CA VAL A 303 -15.67 3.92 -8.01
C VAL A 303 -15.31 3.68 -9.47
N VAL A 304 -14.20 2.98 -9.73
CA VAL A 304 -13.81 2.61 -11.10
C VAL A 304 -14.87 1.72 -11.73
N ASP A 305 -15.37 0.72 -10.99
CA ASP A 305 -16.44 -0.15 -11.47
C ASP A 305 -17.76 0.63 -11.71
N ALA A 306 -18.07 1.64 -10.87
CA ALA A 306 -19.22 2.51 -11.09
C ALA A 306 -19.10 3.34 -12.39
N VAL A 307 -17.90 3.81 -12.72
CA VAL A 307 -17.62 4.48 -14.00
C VAL A 307 -17.79 3.52 -15.18
N LEU A 308 -17.23 2.31 -15.09
CA LEU A 308 -17.34 1.29 -16.15
C LEU A 308 -18.78 0.82 -16.37
N ASN A 309 -19.63 0.92 -15.34
CA ASN A 309 -21.05 0.58 -15.35
C ASN A 309 -21.93 1.84 -15.21
N ARG A 310 -21.50 2.95 -15.83
CA ARG A 310 -22.23 4.22 -15.78
C ARG A 310 -23.72 4.06 -16.03
N ALA A 311 -24.54 4.87 -15.39
CA ALA A 311 -25.95 4.94 -15.71
C ALA A 311 -26.15 5.51 -17.13
N ASP A 312 -27.11 4.95 -17.85
CA ASP A 312 -27.51 5.47 -19.15
C ASP A 312 -28.53 6.58 -18.95
N VAL A 313 -28.03 7.83 -18.91
CA VAL A 313 -28.78 9.04 -18.59
C VAL A 313 -28.41 10.15 -19.58
N ASP A 314 -29.31 11.12 -19.75
CA ASP A 314 -29.10 12.29 -20.62
C ASP A 314 -28.60 13.51 -19.87
N TYR A 315 -28.31 13.39 -18.57
CA TYR A 315 -27.88 14.51 -17.74
C TYR A 315 -26.53 15.08 -18.20
N ILE A 316 -26.44 16.42 -18.16
CA ILE A 316 -25.20 17.17 -18.41
C ILE A 316 -24.95 18.24 -17.32
N TYR A 317 -25.87 18.38 -16.36
CA TYR A 317 -25.75 19.31 -15.22
C TYR A 317 -26.09 18.58 -13.92
N MET A 318 -25.46 19.03 -12.85
CA MET A 318 -25.80 18.68 -11.47
C MET A 318 -25.57 19.86 -10.52
N CYS A 319 -26.31 19.91 -9.44
CA CYS A 319 -26.07 20.81 -8.30
C CYS A 319 -26.54 20.13 -7.01
N ALA A 320 -26.06 20.60 -5.86
CA ALA A 320 -26.51 20.04 -4.58
C ALA A 320 -28.02 20.19 -4.39
N LYS A 321 -28.65 19.19 -3.76
CA LYS A 321 -30.05 19.28 -3.33
C LYS A 321 -30.21 20.29 -2.20
N PRO A 322 -31.37 20.99 -2.14
CA PRO A 322 -31.68 21.95 -1.07
C PRO A 322 -32.14 21.23 0.20
N ASP A 323 -31.35 20.28 0.67
CA ASP A 323 -31.56 19.51 1.88
C ASP A 323 -30.20 19.10 2.49
N TYR A 324 -30.21 18.36 3.58
CA TYR A 324 -28.97 17.91 4.23
C TYR A 324 -28.52 16.52 3.77
N SER A 325 -29.08 15.98 2.68
CA SER A 325 -28.75 14.64 2.18
C SER A 325 -27.33 14.51 1.63
N GLY A 326 -26.72 15.64 1.23
CA GLY A 326 -25.44 15.66 0.49
C GLY A 326 -25.56 15.08 -0.92
N ARG A 327 -26.77 14.99 -1.48
CA ARG A 327 -27.07 14.48 -2.82
C ARG A 327 -27.19 15.58 -3.85
N HIS A 328 -27.28 15.17 -5.12
CA HIS A 328 -27.41 16.10 -6.24
C HIS A 328 -28.78 16.03 -6.90
N ASN A 329 -29.23 17.18 -7.42
CA ASN A 329 -30.22 17.28 -8.47
C ASN A 329 -29.49 17.26 -9.81
N PHE A 330 -29.94 16.38 -10.70
CA PHE A 330 -29.42 16.25 -12.06
C PHE A 330 -30.37 16.90 -13.06
N ALA A 331 -29.82 17.42 -14.17
CA ALA A 331 -30.62 18.10 -15.19
C ALA A 331 -30.07 17.84 -16.60
N VAL A 332 -30.97 17.82 -17.59
CA VAL A 332 -30.65 17.68 -19.02
C VAL A 332 -30.51 19.04 -19.71
N SER A 333 -31.09 20.10 -19.15
CA SER A 333 -31.09 21.44 -19.74
C SER A 333 -30.56 22.50 -18.78
N GLY A 334 -29.97 23.57 -19.34
CA GLY A 334 -29.52 24.72 -18.53
C GLY A 334 -30.67 25.43 -17.79
N ALA A 335 -31.89 25.46 -18.38
CA ALA A 335 -33.04 26.05 -17.71
C ALA A 335 -33.48 25.24 -16.46
N GLU A 336 -33.44 23.93 -16.53
CA GLU A 336 -33.69 23.04 -15.38
C GLU A 336 -32.60 23.20 -14.32
N HIS A 337 -31.32 23.20 -14.74
CA HIS A 337 -30.20 23.41 -13.84
C HIS A 337 -30.31 24.76 -13.10
N MET A 338 -30.66 25.84 -13.78
CA MET A 338 -30.83 27.14 -13.12
C MET A 338 -31.92 27.11 -12.06
N ARG A 339 -33.09 26.48 -12.33
CA ARG A 339 -34.14 26.31 -11.33
C ARG A 339 -33.65 25.53 -10.09
N ASN A 340 -32.90 24.46 -10.31
CA ASN A 340 -32.32 23.65 -9.23
C ASN A 340 -31.28 24.45 -8.43
N ALA A 341 -30.45 25.24 -9.11
CA ALA A 341 -29.45 26.08 -8.47
C ALA A 341 -30.07 27.18 -7.63
N ASP A 342 -31.12 27.88 -8.16
CA ASP A 342 -31.86 28.92 -7.44
C ASP A 342 -32.54 28.36 -6.20
N ALA A 343 -33.13 27.17 -6.29
CA ALA A 343 -33.72 26.50 -5.14
C ALA A 343 -32.67 26.20 -4.06
N PHE A 344 -31.49 25.70 -4.47
CA PHE A 344 -30.39 25.44 -3.52
C PHE A 344 -29.88 26.74 -2.87
N GLN A 345 -29.67 27.81 -3.64
CA GLN A 345 -29.20 29.11 -3.11
C GLN A 345 -30.20 29.69 -2.13
N SER A 346 -31.50 29.63 -2.45
CA SER A 346 -32.57 30.11 -1.58
C SER A 346 -32.61 29.35 -0.26
N TRP A 347 -32.51 28.03 -0.32
CA TRP A 347 -32.44 27.18 0.85
C TRP A 347 -31.21 27.47 1.71
N LEU A 348 -30.01 27.57 1.08
CA LEU A 348 -28.76 27.87 1.77
C LEU A 348 -28.83 29.22 2.49
N ALA A 349 -29.37 30.25 1.83
CA ALA A 349 -29.54 31.56 2.43
C ALA A 349 -30.48 31.53 3.65
N ALA A 350 -31.56 30.72 3.59
CA ALA A 350 -32.47 30.56 4.71
C ALA A 350 -31.78 29.83 5.90
N GLU A 351 -30.98 28.79 5.62
CA GLU A 351 -30.24 28.05 6.65
C GLU A 351 -29.14 28.90 7.32
N LEU A 352 -28.44 29.74 6.55
CA LEU A 352 -27.45 30.67 7.11
C LEU A 352 -28.09 31.72 8.04
N ARG A 353 -29.32 32.18 7.74
CA ARG A 353 -30.07 33.11 8.63
C ARG A 353 -30.50 32.48 9.94
N LYS A 354 -30.74 31.16 9.98
CA LYS A 354 -31.11 30.45 11.22
C LYS A 354 -29.93 30.28 12.18
N LYS A 355 -28.69 30.36 11.68
CA LYS A 355 -27.44 30.18 12.46
C LYS A 355 -26.88 31.47 13.03
N ASN A 356 -27.36 32.61 12.53
CA ASN A 356 -27.06 33.96 13.04
C ASN A 356 -28.22 34.50 13.89
#